data_c174c13dd3fc3a23bfa972375d82e53f
#
_entry.id   c174c13dd3fc3a23bfa972375d82e53f
#
_cell.length_a   1.000
_cell.length_b   1.000
_cell.length_c   1.000
_cell.angle_alpha   90.00
_cell.angle_beta   90.00
_cell.angle_gamma   90.00
#
_symmetry.space_group_name_H-M   'P 1'
#
loop_
_entity.id
_entity.type
_entity.pdbx_description
1 polymer ?
#
loop_
_entity_poly.entity_id
_entity_poly.type
_entity_poly.pdbx_seq_one_letter_code
_entity_poly.pdbx_strand_id
1 'polypeptide(L)'
;MVKRIAVLGGGISGLAAAWNLARKGLASMGGHGQLEVALFEASNRVGGWVRSEHSKEGAVFELGPRSLRTVGIAGKTSLEVVWMFL
;
A
#
# COMPACT_ATOMS: atom_id res chain seq x y z
N MET A 1 -22.35 6.14 -13.80
CA MET A 1 -22.03 6.87 -12.56
C MET A 1 -20.54 6.71 -12.25
N VAL A 2 -19.88 7.79 -11.90
CA VAL A 2 -18.49 7.76 -11.46
C VAL A 2 -18.46 7.83 -9.94
N LYS A 3 -17.80 6.86 -9.31
CA LYS A 3 -17.54 6.89 -7.87
C LYS A 3 -16.08 7.28 -7.64
N ARG A 4 -15.86 8.24 -6.77
CA ARG A 4 -14.53 8.73 -6.42
C ARG A 4 -14.22 8.43 -4.97
N ILE A 5 -13.03 7.86 -4.74
CA ILE A 5 -12.54 7.52 -3.41
C ILE A 5 -11.19 8.19 -3.22
N ALA A 6 -11.07 8.92 -2.11
CA ALA A 6 -9.80 9.50 -1.69
C ALA A 6 -9.19 8.63 -0.58
N VAL A 7 -7.94 8.24 -0.74
CA VAL A 7 -7.15 7.57 0.29
C VAL A 7 -6.15 8.59 0.85
N LEU A 8 -6.24 8.85 2.14
CA LEU A 8 -5.38 9.83 2.79
C LEU A 8 -4.23 9.12 3.52
N GLY A 9 -3.02 9.43 3.10
CA GLY A 9 -1.80 8.84 3.64
C GLY A 9 -1.22 7.75 2.75
N GLY A 10 0.03 7.94 2.34
CA GLY A 10 0.78 7.05 1.45
C GLY A 10 1.75 6.11 2.18
N GLY A 11 1.43 5.69 3.41
CA GLY A 11 2.11 4.58 4.07
C GLY A 11 1.67 3.25 3.49
N ILE A 12 2.16 2.13 4.04
CA ILE A 12 1.83 0.80 3.52
C ILE A 12 0.32 0.53 3.52
N SER A 13 -0.39 0.97 4.55
CA SER A 13 -1.84 0.77 4.65
C SER A 13 -2.59 1.53 3.57
N GLY A 14 -2.27 2.79 3.35
CA GLY A 14 -2.90 3.62 2.32
C GLY A 14 -2.61 3.11 0.92
N LEU A 15 -1.36 2.74 0.65
CA LEU A 15 -0.95 2.15 -0.63
C LEU A 15 -1.67 0.83 -0.89
N ALA A 16 -1.76 -0.04 0.10
CA ALA A 16 -2.47 -1.32 -0.02
C ALA A 16 -3.98 -1.10 -0.26
N ALA A 17 -4.60 -0.16 0.45
CA ALA A 17 -6.00 0.17 0.26
C ALA A 17 -6.27 0.72 -1.14
N ALA A 18 -5.47 1.67 -1.60
CA ALA A 18 -5.60 2.25 -2.93
C ALA A 18 -5.42 1.19 -4.03
N TRP A 19 -4.44 0.32 -3.89
CA TRP A 19 -4.19 -0.78 -4.82
C TRP A 19 -5.37 -1.75 -4.91
N ASN A 20 -5.90 -2.19 -3.76
CA ASN A 20 -7.06 -3.07 -3.73
C ASN A 20 -8.30 -2.43 -4.34
N LEU A 21 -8.57 -1.18 -4.02
CA LEU A 21 -9.69 -0.44 -4.58
C LEU A 21 -9.56 -0.30 -6.10
N ALA A 22 -8.37 0.01 -6.58
CA ALA A 22 -8.13 0.15 -8.02
C ALA A 22 -8.31 -1.18 -8.77
N ARG A 23 -7.87 -2.29 -8.17
CA ARG A 23 -7.95 -3.60 -8.82
C ARG A 23 -9.31 -4.29 -8.69
N LYS A 24 -9.90 -4.23 -7.51
CA LYS A 24 -11.07 -5.06 -7.17
C LYS A 24 -12.35 -4.26 -6.94
N GLY A 25 -12.22 -2.96 -6.71
CA GLY A 25 -13.36 -2.12 -6.33
C GLY A 25 -14.46 -2.11 -7.37
N LEU A 26 -14.11 -2.06 -8.64
CA LEU A 26 -15.10 -2.05 -9.73
C LEU A 26 -15.87 -3.38 -9.80
N ALA A 27 -15.18 -4.51 -9.62
CA ALA A 27 -15.82 -5.82 -9.57
C ALA A 27 -16.78 -5.92 -8.38
N SER A 28 -16.42 -5.36 -7.23
CA SER A 28 -17.31 -5.30 -6.05
C SER A 28 -18.54 -4.44 -6.27
N MET A 29 -18.52 -3.54 -7.23
CA MET A 29 -19.65 -2.72 -7.65
C MET A 29 -20.51 -3.39 -8.73
N GLY A 30 -20.34 -4.68 -8.99
CA GLY A 30 -21.07 -5.41 -10.03
C GLY A 30 -20.56 -5.11 -11.44
N GLY A 31 -19.39 -4.54 -11.59
CA GLY A 31 -18.80 -4.21 -12.89
C GLY A 31 -19.44 -3.02 -13.61
N HIS A 32 -20.33 -2.28 -12.95
CA HIS A 32 -21.03 -1.14 -13.53
C HIS A 32 -20.44 0.18 -13.07
N GLY A 33 -20.34 1.14 -14.00
CA GLY A 33 -19.85 2.48 -13.73
C GLY A 33 -18.33 2.58 -13.75
N GLN A 34 -17.82 3.66 -13.18
CA GLN A 34 -16.39 3.99 -13.11
C GLN A 34 -15.96 4.21 -11.68
N LEU A 35 -14.80 3.70 -11.32
CA LEU A 35 -14.17 3.93 -10.03
C LEU A 35 -12.86 4.69 -10.23
N GLU A 36 -12.79 5.87 -9.64
CA GLU A 36 -11.56 6.66 -9.56
C GLU A 36 -11.01 6.60 -8.14
N VAL A 37 -9.76 6.24 -8.00
CA VAL A 37 -9.07 6.20 -6.71
C VAL A 37 -7.92 7.20 -6.74
N ALA A 38 -7.89 8.11 -5.79
CA ALA A 38 -6.82 9.08 -5.63
C ALA A 38 -6.18 8.92 -4.27
N LEU A 39 -4.86 8.82 -4.22
CA LEU A 39 -4.10 8.77 -2.99
C LEU A 39 -3.41 10.10 -2.75
N PHE A 40 -3.55 10.63 -1.55
CA PHE A 40 -2.98 11.90 -1.14
C PHE A 40 -1.96 11.68 -0.03
N GLU A 41 -0.74 12.15 -0.24
CA GLU A 41 0.36 12.06 0.72
C GLU A 41 0.85 13.46 1.08
N ALA A 42 0.93 13.76 2.38
CA ALA A 42 1.32 15.08 2.86
C ALA A 42 2.82 15.37 2.68
N SER A 43 3.67 14.34 2.72
CA SER A 43 5.11 14.49 2.53
C SER A 43 5.50 14.40 1.05
N ASN A 44 6.79 14.48 0.77
CA ASN A 44 7.32 14.39 -0.60
C ASN A 44 7.62 12.95 -1.05
N ARG A 45 7.24 11.93 -0.27
CA ARG A 45 7.46 10.53 -0.61
C ARG A 45 6.35 9.63 -0.06
N VAL A 46 6.16 8.48 -0.67
CA VAL A 46 5.30 7.41 -0.15
C VAL A 46 6.12 6.39 0.65
N GLY A 47 5.47 5.52 1.39
CA GLY A 47 6.09 4.48 2.19
C GLY A 47 5.89 4.66 3.70
N GLY A 48 5.73 5.89 4.16
CA GLY A 48 5.53 6.17 5.58
C GLY A 48 6.72 5.70 6.43
N TRP A 49 6.45 4.86 7.42
CA TRP A 49 7.49 4.31 8.31
C TRP A 49 8.38 3.28 7.62
N VAL A 50 7.96 2.71 6.52
CA VAL A 50 8.81 1.84 5.70
C VAL A 50 9.79 2.72 4.95
N ARG A 51 11.03 2.75 5.41
CA ARG A 51 12.05 3.63 4.86
C ARG A 51 13.43 3.02 5.01
N SER A 52 14.14 2.96 3.89
CA SER A 52 15.54 2.56 3.84
C SER A 52 16.41 3.76 3.51
N GLU A 53 17.55 3.86 4.13
CA GLU A 53 18.58 4.84 3.78
C GLU A 53 19.87 4.15 3.39
N HIS A 54 20.59 4.75 2.46
CA HIS A 54 21.85 4.22 1.95
C HIS A 54 23.01 5.16 2.35
N SER A 55 24.09 4.58 2.88
CA SER A 55 25.32 5.34 3.09
C SER A 55 26.07 5.52 1.76
N LYS A 56 27.04 6.42 1.76
CA LYS A 56 27.93 6.63 0.61
C LYS A 56 28.75 5.38 0.27
N GLU A 57 29.03 4.54 1.26
CA GLU A 57 29.78 3.30 1.12
C GLU A 57 28.91 2.10 0.70
N GLY A 58 27.60 2.31 0.50
CA GLY A 58 26.68 1.29 0.04
C GLY A 58 26.00 0.48 1.16
N ALA A 59 26.17 0.85 2.42
CA ALA A 59 25.42 0.22 3.51
C ALA A 59 23.96 0.64 3.48
N VAL A 60 23.06 -0.28 3.80
CA VAL A 60 21.60 -0.04 3.84
C VAL A 60 21.14 -0.04 5.30
N PHE A 61 20.42 1.00 5.67
CA PHE A 61 19.84 1.14 7.00
C PHE A 61 18.32 1.16 6.88
N GLU A 62 17.67 0.24 7.57
CA GLU A 62 16.21 0.22 7.70
C GLU A 62 15.80 1.07 8.89
N LEU A 63 15.09 2.18 8.65
CA LEU A 63 14.71 3.14 9.70
C LEU A 63 13.39 2.80 10.36
N GLY A 64 12.60 1.94 9.74
CA GLY A 64 11.29 1.54 10.23
C GLY A 64 11.16 0.02 10.37
N PRO A 65 10.00 -0.55 10.05
CA PRO A 65 9.78 -1.99 10.08
C PRO A 65 10.77 -2.71 9.17
N ARG A 66 11.32 -3.83 9.65
CA ARG A 66 12.35 -4.61 8.94
C ARG A 66 12.05 -6.10 8.86
N SER A 67 10.90 -6.52 9.35
CA SER A 67 10.51 -7.93 9.29
C SER A 67 9.02 -8.06 9.03
N LEU A 68 8.65 -9.18 8.43
CA LEU A 68 7.25 -9.55 8.22
C LEU A 68 6.96 -10.83 8.99
N ARG A 69 5.82 -10.85 9.66
CA ARG A 69 5.31 -12.09 10.22
C ARG A 69 4.67 -12.90 9.10
N THR A 70 5.05 -14.18 9.00
CA THR A 70 4.56 -15.07 7.95
C THR A 70 3.66 -16.17 8.46
N VAL A 71 3.43 -16.25 9.78
CA VAL A 71 2.62 -17.29 10.43
C VAL A 71 1.49 -16.66 11.24
N GLY A 72 0.43 -17.44 11.47
CA GLY A 72 -0.76 -17.01 12.21
C GLY A 72 -1.66 -16.10 11.36
N ILE A 73 -2.68 -15.52 11.99
CA ILE A 73 -3.65 -14.64 11.32
C ILE A 73 -2.95 -13.38 10.77
N ALA A 74 -2.09 -12.76 11.57
CA ALA A 74 -1.34 -11.58 11.14
C ALA A 74 -0.36 -11.90 9.99
N GLY A 75 0.22 -13.11 10.00
CA GLY A 75 1.10 -13.55 8.92
C GLY A 75 0.39 -13.74 7.59
N LYS A 76 -0.83 -14.25 7.61
CA LYS A 76 -1.66 -14.39 6.41
C LYS A 76 -1.87 -13.02 5.74
N THR A 77 -2.26 -12.01 6.51
CA THR A 77 -2.46 -10.66 5.99
C THR A 77 -1.17 -10.06 5.43
N SER A 78 -0.04 -10.26 6.11
CA SER A 78 1.26 -9.79 5.63
C SER A 78 1.64 -10.41 4.29
N LEU A 79 1.41 -11.70 4.12
CA LEU A 79 1.66 -12.39 2.85
C LEU A 79 0.75 -11.89 1.74
N GLU A 80 -0.51 -11.63 2.02
CA GLU A 80 -1.45 -11.06 1.06
C GLU A 80 -0.97 -9.69 0.55
N VAL A 81 -0.47 -8.85 1.46
CA VAL A 81 0.10 -7.55 1.07
C VAL A 81 1.33 -7.73 0.17
N VAL A 82 2.24 -8.64 0.51
CA VAL A 82 3.42 -8.91 -0.32
C VAL A 82 3.01 -9.40 -1.71
N TRP A 83 2.06 -10.32 -1.80
CA TRP A 83 1.58 -10.83 -3.09
C TRP A 83 0.93 -9.77 -3.96
N MET A 84 0.40 -8.71 -3.37
CA MET A 84 -0.18 -7.59 -4.13
C MET A 84 0.86 -6.86 -4.99
N PHE A 85 2.13 -6.84 -4.55
CA PHE A 85 3.20 -6.09 -5.20
C PHE A 85 4.15 -6.96 -6.02
N LEU A 86 3.91 -8.25 -6.07
CA LEU A 86 4.66 -9.21 -6.91
C LEU A 86 3.90 -9.53 -8.19
#